data_91a78af492123643e1829feefde2d0f6
#
_entry.id   91a78af492123643e1829feefde2d0f6
#
_cell.length_a   1.000
_cell.length_b   1.000
_cell.length_c   1.000
_cell.angle_alpha   90.00
_cell.angle_beta   90.00
_cell.angle_gamma   90.00
#
_symmetry.space_group_name_H-M   'P 1'
#
loop_
_entity.id
_entity.type
_entity.pdbx_description
1 polymer ?
#
loop_
_entity_poly.entity_id
_entity_poly.type
_entity_poly.pdbx_seq_one_letter_code
_entity_poly.pdbx_strand_id
1 'polypeptide(L)'
;MNSLLYEDTPKYDFWLKLILGGVLALTFVLGVILIFDDIGVALAMFGVTLFDALLFKAILPRRFQIFEDRLRILLGGPFAINVPFSNIADAKLASGSKAFAYWGIRFATSTHHVVEIVRKKGLNLVISPSHDDMFLEQLNQARDVVLR
;
A
#
# COMPACT_ATOMS: atom_id res chain seq x y z
N MET A 1 -3.88 -0.11 26.81
CA MET A 1 -4.45 0.31 25.49
C MET A 1 -3.36 1.12 24.82
N ASN A 2 -2.85 0.67 23.67
CA ASN A 2 -1.79 1.42 22.97
C ASN A 2 -2.43 2.61 22.29
N SER A 3 -1.99 3.82 22.62
CA SER A 3 -2.52 5.04 22.02
C SER A 3 -2.00 5.24 20.59
N LEU A 4 -2.84 5.80 19.74
CA LEU A 4 -2.47 6.24 18.39
C LEU A 4 -1.72 7.57 18.53
N LEU A 5 -0.47 7.59 18.07
CA LEU A 5 0.39 8.79 18.15
C LEU A 5 0.26 9.64 16.88
N TYR A 6 0.22 9.00 15.72
CA TYR A 6 0.17 9.68 14.42
C TYR A 6 -0.55 8.82 13.38
N GLU A 7 -1.26 9.46 12.48
CA GLU A 7 -1.92 8.82 11.34
C GLU A 7 -1.66 9.61 10.06
N ASP A 8 -1.30 8.92 8.99
CA ASP A 8 -1.17 9.50 7.66
C ASP A 8 -1.90 8.65 6.61
N THR A 9 -2.24 9.29 5.49
CA THR A 9 -2.87 8.63 4.35
C THR A 9 -1.84 8.36 3.27
N PRO A 10 -2.01 7.28 2.47
CA PRO A 10 -1.11 7.02 1.35
C PRO A 10 -1.28 8.08 0.24
N LYS A 11 -0.17 8.47 -0.37
CA LYS A 11 -0.16 9.28 -1.58
C LYS A 11 -0.26 8.37 -2.80
N TYR A 12 -1.24 8.63 -3.64
CA TYR A 12 -1.46 7.90 -4.90
C TYR A 12 -1.08 8.77 -6.08
N ASP A 13 -0.07 8.37 -6.82
CA ASP A 13 0.32 9.02 -8.07
C ASP A 13 -0.69 8.74 -9.18
N PHE A 14 -0.79 9.67 -10.12
CA PHE A 14 -1.73 9.55 -11.25
C PHE A 14 -1.45 8.31 -12.11
N TRP A 15 -0.19 7.96 -12.33
CA TRP A 15 0.19 6.79 -13.12
C TRP A 15 -0.38 5.48 -12.56
N LEU A 16 -0.38 5.34 -11.23
CA LEU A 16 -0.94 4.14 -10.57
C LEU A 16 -2.46 4.08 -10.75
N LYS A 17 -3.13 5.22 -10.58
CA LYS A 17 -4.59 5.32 -10.84
C LYS A 17 -4.92 5.00 -12.29
N LEU A 18 -4.08 5.43 -13.22
CA LEU A 18 -4.24 5.16 -14.65
C LEU A 18 -4.08 3.66 -14.96
N ILE A 19 -3.07 3.01 -14.39
CA ILE A 19 -2.84 1.57 -14.59
C ILE A 19 -4.00 0.76 -14.00
N LEU A 20 -4.36 1.00 -12.75
CA LEU A 20 -5.44 0.25 -12.08
C LEU A 20 -6.79 0.48 -12.77
N GLY A 21 -7.13 1.73 -13.06
CA GLY A 21 -8.34 2.08 -13.79
C GLY A 21 -8.34 1.56 -15.22
N GLY A 22 -7.18 1.57 -15.89
CA GLY A 22 -7.01 1.05 -17.24
C GLY A 22 -7.26 -0.46 -17.34
N VAL A 23 -6.75 -1.23 -16.37
CA VAL A 23 -7.00 -2.69 -16.30
C VAL A 23 -8.49 -2.96 -16.14
N LEU A 24 -9.16 -2.28 -15.19
CA LEU A 24 -10.60 -2.45 -14.97
C LEU A 24 -11.43 -2.03 -16.19
N ALA A 25 -11.08 -0.91 -16.81
CA ALA A 25 -11.77 -0.43 -18.01
C ALA A 25 -11.58 -1.40 -19.19
N LEU A 26 -10.37 -1.92 -19.40
CA LEU A 26 -10.07 -2.86 -20.46
C LEU A 26 -10.86 -4.16 -20.32
N THR A 27 -10.84 -4.78 -19.14
CA THR A 27 -11.58 -6.03 -18.90
C THR A 27 -13.08 -5.84 -19.02
N PHE A 28 -13.60 -4.69 -18.53
CA PHE A 28 -15.02 -4.35 -18.67
C PHE A 28 -15.43 -4.16 -20.14
N VAL A 29 -14.66 -3.38 -20.91
CA VAL A 29 -14.94 -3.12 -22.35
C VAL A 29 -14.87 -4.40 -23.15
N LEU A 30 -13.89 -5.27 -22.89
CA LEU A 30 -13.82 -6.60 -23.52
C LEU A 30 -15.06 -7.42 -23.22
N GLY A 31 -15.55 -7.41 -21.97
CA GLY A 31 -16.80 -8.06 -21.60
C GLY A 31 -17.99 -7.54 -22.41
N VAL A 32 -18.09 -6.20 -22.58
CA VAL A 32 -19.17 -5.59 -23.37
C VAL A 32 -19.11 -6.01 -24.85
N ILE A 33 -17.93 -6.01 -25.46
CA ILE A 33 -17.74 -6.44 -26.86
C ILE A 33 -18.15 -7.90 -27.04
N LEU A 34 -17.73 -8.77 -26.14
CA LEU A 34 -17.96 -10.21 -26.22
C LEU A 34 -19.43 -10.63 -25.95
N ILE A 35 -20.30 -9.73 -25.46
CA ILE A 35 -21.73 -10.03 -25.29
C ILE A 35 -22.37 -10.52 -26.59
N PHE A 36 -21.93 -9.94 -27.73
CA PHE A 36 -22.49 -10.26 -29.05
C PHE A 36 -21.93 -11.52 -29.69
N ASP A 37 -20.79 -12.02 -29.19
CA ASP A 37 -20.12 -13.21 -29.73
C ASP A 37 -20.35 -14.43 -28.84
N ASP A 38 -20.06 -14.31 -27.54
CA ASP A 38 -20.19 -15.38 -26.56
C ASP A 38 -20.54 -14.82 -25.18
N ILE A 39 -21.78 -14.99 -24.78
CA ILE A 39 -22.29 -14.52 -23.48
C ILE A 39 -21.57 -15.16 -22.30
N GLY A 40 -21.12 -16.40 -22.41
CA GLY A 40 -20.38 -17.09 -21.34
C GLY A 40 -19.02 -16.45 -21.10
N VAL A 41 -18.30 -16.12 -22.16
CA VAL A 41 -17.01 -15.41 -22.08
C VAL A 41 -17.21 -13.98 -21.59
N ALA A 42 -18.27 -13.30 -22.03
CA ALA A 42 -18.61 -11.96 -21.55
C ALA A 42 -18.84 -11.94 -20.04
N LEU A 43 -19.62 -12.88 -19.52
CA LEU A 43 -19.88 -13.02 -18.07
C LEU A 43 -18.58 -13.31 -17.29
N ALA A 44 -17.70 -14.13 -17.86
CA ALA A 44 -16.39 -14.38 -17.24
C ALA A 44 -15.54 -13.09 -17.16
N MET A 45 -15.54 -12.25 -18.21
CA MET A 45 -14.84 -10.96 -18.20
C MET A 45 -15.40 -9.98 -17.14
N PHE A 46 -16.71 -9.90 -16.97
CA PHE A 46 -17.32 -9.12 -15.91
C PHE A 46 -16.97 -9.67 -14.52
N GLY A 47 -16.91 -11.01 -14.39
CA GLY A 47 -16.44 -11.67 -13.16
C GLY A 47 -14.99 -11.29 -12.82
N VAL A 48 -14.09 -11.29 -13.82
CA VAL A 48 -12.69 -10.85 -13.67
C VAL A 48 -12.65 -9.38 -13.28
N THR A 49 -13.39 -8.49 -13.93
CA THR A 49 -13.43 -7.07 -13.59
C THR A 49 -13.87 -6.84 -12.14
N LEU A 50 -14.91 -7.53 -11.69
CA LEU A 50 -15.38 -7.46 -10.30
C LEU A 50 -14.33 -7.98 -9.32
N PHE A 51 -13.71 -9.11 -9.63
CA PHE A 51 -12.65 -9.71 -8.81
C PHE A 51 -11.46 -8.76 -8.69
N ASP A 52 -10.97 -8.18 -9.79
CA ASP A 52 -9.86 -7.24 -9.80
C ASP A 52 -10.19 -5.98 -8.98
N ALA A 53 -11.40 -5.44 -9.11
CA ALA A 53 -11.83 -4.28 -8.33
C ALA A 53 -11.84 -4.57 -6.81
N LEU A 54 -12.32 -5.75 -6.41
CA LEU A 54 -12.32 -6.18 -5.01
C LEU A 54 -10.89 -6.44 -4.51
N LEU A 55 -10.05 -7.07 -5.34
CA LEU A 55 -8.65 -7.33 -5.03
C LEU A 55 -7.88 -6.02 -4.83
N PHE A 56 -7.98 -5.08 -5.76
CA PHE A 56 -7.31 -3.78 -5.64
C PHE A 56 -7.77 -3.04 -4.38
N LYS A 57 -9.07 -3.03 -4.11
CA LYS A 57 -9.60 -2.45 -2.87
C LYS A 57 -9.03 -3.13 -1.63
N ALA A 58 -8.84 -4.44 -1.65
CA ALA A 58 -8.38 -5.20 -0.48
C ALA A 58 -6.88 -5.02 -0.19
N ILE A 59 -6.04 -4.94 -1.23
CA ILE A 59 -4.57 -4.92 -1.07
C ILE A 59 -3.96 -3.53 -1.00
N LEU A 60 -4.66 -2.49 -1.50
CA LEU A 60 -4.13 -1.14 -1.50
C LEU A 60 -4.15 -0.55 -0.08
N PRO A 61 -3.06 0.12 0.34
CA PRO A 61 -3.01 0.76 1.65
C PRO A 61 -4.02 1.90 1.73
N ARG A 62 -4.65 2.05 2.90
CA ARG A 62 -5.60 3.13 3.17
C ARG A 62 -5.11 4.10 4.22
N ARG A 63 -4.37 3.63 5.22
CA ARG A 63 -3.84 4.45 6.30
C ARG A 63 -2.56 3.85 6.86
N PHE A 64 -1.66 4.72 7.29
CA PHE A 64 -0.48 4.40 8.05
C PHE A 64 -0.64 4.97 9.45
N GLN A 65 -0.61 4.10 10.45
CA GLN A 65 -0.85 4.46 11.85
C GLN A 65 0.38 4.13 12.69
N ILE A 66 0.87 5.12 13.44
CA ILE A 66 1.97 4.97 14.39
C ILE A 66 1.36 4.90 15.78
N PHE A 67 1.50 3.74 16.42
CA PHE A 67 1.14 3.53 17.82
C PHE A 67 2.38 3.64 18.71
N GLU A 68 2.21 3.52 20.02
CA GLU A 68 3.31 3.56 20.98
C GLU A 68 4.35 2.45 20.80
N ASP A 69 3.96 1.28 20.28
CA ASP A 69 4.79 0.07 20.19
C ASP A 69 5.02 -0.44 18.76
N ARG A 70 4.28 0.07 17.78
CA ARG A 70 4.25 -0.48 16.42
C ARG A 70 3.82 0.51 15.36
N LEU A 71 4.25 0.24 14.13
CA LEU A 71 3.65 0.77 12.92
C LEU A 71 2.55 -0.19 12.44
N ARG A 72 1.37 0.33 12.14
CA ARG A 72 0.26 -0.41 11.55
C ARG A 72 -0.10 0.14 10.18
N ILE A 73 -0.12 -0.73 9.19
CA ILE A 73 -0.53 -0.41 7.82
C ILE A 73 -1.91 -1.01 7.61
N LEU A 74 -2.92 -0.15 7.47
CA LEU A 74 -4.29 -0.57 7.15
C LEU A 74 -4.46 -0.69 5.65
N LEU A 75 -4.92 -1.84 5.19
CA LEU A 75 -5.31 -2.08 3.81
C LEU A 75 -6.80 -1.82 3.59
N GLY A 76 -7.24 -1.87 2.34
CA GLY A 76 -8.62 -1.53 1.98
C GLY A 76 -9.68 -2.55 2.39
N GLY A 77 -9.28 -3.75 2.78
CA GLY A 77 -10.14 -4.80 3.35
C GLY A 77 -10.01 -4.89 4.87
N PRO A 78 -10.34 -6.04 5.45
CA PRO A 78 -10.17 -6.28 6.89
C PRO A 78 -8.71 -6.50 7.28
N PHE A 79 -7.79 -6.37 6.34
CA PHE A 79 -6.38 -6.70 6.53
C PHE A 79 -5.60 -5.51 7.08
N ALA A 80 -4.68 -5.81 7.99
CA ALA A 80 -3.72 -4.85 8.51
C ALA A 80 -2.38 -5.54 8.76
N ILE A 81 -1.30 -4.83 8.49
CA ILE A 81 0.06 -5.31 8.79
C ILE A 81 0.58 -4.53 9.97
N ASN A 82 0.98 -5.25 11.02
CA ASN A 82 1.57 -4.67 12.20
C ASN A 82 3.09 -4.95 12.20
N VAL A 83 3.88 -3.90 12.34
CA VAL A 83 5.34 -3.97 12.44
C VAL A 83 5.76 -3.43 13.80
N PRO A 84 6.09 -4.28 14.77
CA PRO A 84 6.55 -3.81 16.08
C PRO A 84 7.88 -3.07 15.95
N PHE A 85 8.08 -2.01 16.73
CA PHE A 85 9.31 -1.20 16.67
C PHE A 85 10.56 -2.00 17.01
N SER A 86 10.45 -3.03 17.84
CA SER A 86 11.55 -3.96 18.11
C SER A 86 12.08 -4.66 16.85
N ASN A 87 11.24 -4.79 15.80
CA ASN A 87 11.59 -5.40 14.52
C ASN A 87 12.03 -4.36 13.47
N ILE A 88 11.92 -3.07 13.72
CA ILE A 88 12.40 -2.02 12.82
C ILE A 88 13.88 -1.78 13.12
N ALA A 89 14.74 -2.02 12.13
CA ALA A 89 16.16 -1.71 12.23
C ALA A 89 16.40 -0.23 11.87
N ASP A 90 15.78 0.23 10.78
CA ASP A 90 15.94 1.59 10.26
C ASP A 90 14.70 2.02 9.48
N ALA A 91 14.48 3.32 9.40
CA ALA A 91 13.44 3.93 8.57
C ALA A 91 14.01 5.19 7.91
N LYS A 92 13.90 5.27 6.59
CA LYS A 92 14.53 6.35 5.81
C LYS A 92 13.72 6.69 4.56
N LEU A 93 13.92 7.91 4.07
CA LEU A 93 13.46 8.28 2.74
C LEU A 93 14.19 7.43 1.69
N ALA A 94 13.48 7.02 0.67
CA ALA A 94 14.01 6.17 -0.39
C ALA A 94 13.81 6.78 -1.76
N SER A 95 14.61 6.32 -2.73
CA SER A 95 14.46 6.71 -4.14
C SER A 95 13.13 6.23 -4.71
N GLY A 96 12.52 7.04 -5.58
CA GLY A 96 11.28 6.71 -6.28
C GLY A 96 11.36 5.42 -7.12
N SER A 97 12.57 5.01 -7.56
CA SER A 97 12.77 3.73 -8.24
C SER A 97 12.36 2.52 -7.40
N LYS A 98 12.43 2.62 -6.06
CA LYS A 98 11.96 1.57 -5.15
C LYS A 98 10.44 1.40 -5.15
N ALA A 99 9.68 2.36 -5.67
CA ALA A 99 8.24 2.19 -5.88
C ALA A 99 7.93 1.17 -6.99
N PHE A 100 8.85 0.98 -7.95
CA PHE A 100 8.69 0.05 -9.07
C PHE A 100 9.44 -1.26 -8.88
N ALA A 101 10.72 -1.16 -8.53
CA ALA A 101 11.62 -2.30 -8.40
C ALA A 101 12.18 -2.39 -6.98
N TYR A 102 11.60 -3.27 -6.18
CA TYR A 102 12.00 -3.45 -4.80
C TYR A 102 11.90 -4.92 -4.38
N TRP A 103 12.95 -5.41 -3.75
CA TRP A 103 12.95 -6.76 -3.18
C TRP A 103 12.43 -6.72 -1.75
N GLY A 104 11.11 -6.88 -1.61
CA GLY A 104 10.43 -6.80 -0.33
C GLY A 104 8.92 -6.62 -0.48
N ILE A 105 8.24 -6.25 0.60
CA ILE A 105 6.80 -5.96 0.57
C ILE A 105 6.62 -4.52 0.10
N ARG A 106 5.91 -4.35 -1.01
CA ARG A 106 5.73 -3.06 -1.65
C ARG A 106 4.31 -2.53 -1.48
N PHE A 107 4.17 -1.52 -0.64
CA PHE A 107 2.95 -0.71 -0.51
C PHE A 107 3.17 0.74 -0.98
N ALA A 108 4.24 0.98 -1.76
CA ALA A 108 4.49 2.27 -2.36
C ALA A 108 3.49 2.55 -3.48
N THR A 109 2.77 3.64 -3.36
CA THR A 109 1.73 4.12 -4.28
C THR A 109 2.11 5.44 -4.96
N SER A 110 3.27 5.98 -4.61
CA SER A 110 3.88 7.17 -5.20
C SER A 110 5.36 6.96 -5.44
N THR A 111 5.90 7.64 -6.46
CA THR A 111 7.33 7.69 -6.76
C THR A 111 8.03 8.87 -6.10
N HIS A 112 7.27 9.86 -5.64
CA HIS A 112 7.78 11.08 -5.02
C HIS A 112 7.85 10.99 -3.50
N HIS A 113 6.97 10.20 -2.90
CA HIS A 113 6.86 10.00 -1.47
C HIS A 113 7.14 8.53 -1.14
N VAL A 114 8.39 8.19 -0.88
CA VAL A 114 8.80 6.80 -0.64
C VAL A 114 9.58 6.71 0.66
N VAL A 115 9.06 5.93 1.59
CA VAL A 115 9.72 5.60 2.87
C VAL A 115 10.03 4.11 2.88
N GLU A 116 11.29 3.77 3.10
CA GLU A 116 11.75 2.40 3.30
C GLU A 116 11.85 2.09 4.79
N ILE A 117 11.22 0.99 5.19
CA ILE A 117 11.29 0.46 6.55
C ILE A 117 12.10 -0.83 6.49
N VAL A 118 13.32 -0.75 7.01
CA VAL A 118 14.23 -1.89 7.10
C VAL A 118 13.89 -2.68 8.35
N ARG A 119 13.59 -3.96 8.18
CA ARG A 119 13.24 -4.86 9.28
C ARG A 119 14.42 -5.73 9.69
N LYS A 120 14.53 -6.01 10.98
CA LYS A 120 15.54 -6.95 11.52
C LYS A 120 15.24 -8.39 11.13
N LYS A 121 13.94 -8.73 11.04
CA LYS A 121 13.47 -10.07 10.64
C LYS A 121 12.35 -9.93 9.63
N GLY A 122 12.41 -10.71 8.56
CA GLY A 122 11.44 -10.72 7.47
C GLY A 122 11.78 -9.73 6.35
N LEU A 123 10.86 -9.59 5.39
CA LEU A 123 11.05 -8.71 4.24
C LEU A 123 10.89 -7.24 4.64
N ASN A 124 11.75 -6.38 4.10
CA ASN A 124 11.62 -4.94 4.26
C ASN A 124 10.34 -4.42 3.60
N LEU A 125 9.91 -3.22 4.00
CA LEU A 125 8.69 -2.57 3.53
C LEU A 125 9.03 -1.28 2.82
N VAL A 126 8.26 -0.97 1.77
CA VAL A 126 8.26 0.36 1.14
C VAL A 126 6.83 0.89 1.13
N ILE A 127 6.64 2.10 1.66
CA ILE A 127 5.34 2.77 1.77
C ILE A 127 5.42 4.18 1.19
N SER A 128 4.28 4.78 0.92
CA SER A 128 4.17 6.15 0.40
C SER A 128 3.20 6.98 1.24
N PRO A 129 3.61 7.47 2.42
CA PRO A 129 2.80 8.41 3.19
C PRO A 129 2.71 9.76 2.46
N SER A 130 1.61 10.49 2.67
CA SER A 130 1.41 11.79 2.05
C SER A 130 2.38 12.86 2.56
N HIS A 131 2.78 12.74 3.83
CA HIS A 131 3.72 13.62 4.51
C HIS A 131 4.92 12.82 5.00
N ASP A 132 5.74 12.36 4.06
CA ASP A 132 6.85 11.42 4.29
C ASP A 132 7.88 11.90 5.32
N ASP A 133 8.27 13.18 5.28
CA ASP A 133 9.20 13.76 6.25
C ASP A 133 8.62 13.74 7.67
N MET A 134 7.39 14.23 7.83
CA MET A 134 6.69 14.26 9.12
C MET A 134 6.42 12.84 9.63
N PHE A 135 5.99 11.96 8.74
CA PHE A 135 5.77 10.54 9.07
C PHE A 135 7.04 9.89 9.60
N LEU A 136 8.18 10.13 8.92
CA LEU A 136 9.47 9.57 9.30
C LEU A 136 9.95 10.12 10.65
N GLU A 137 9.77 11.42 10.88
CA GLU A 137 10.08 12.04 12.16
C GLU A 137 9.27 11.43 13.30
N GLN A 138 7.94 11.34 13.16
CA GLN A 138 7.05 10.74 14.15
C GLN A 138 7.36 9.27 14.42
N LEU A 139 7.68 8.51 13.36
CA LEU A 139 8.06 7.10 13.49
C LEU A 139 9.37 6.93 14.28
N ASN A 140 10.37 7.77 13.99
CA ASN A 140 11.65 7.71 14.68
C ASN A 140 11.53 8.16 16.13
N GLN A 141 10.77 9.23 16.41
CA GLN A 141 10.51 9.67 17.79
C GLN A 141 9.81 8.59 18.62
N ALA A 142 8.75 7.97 18.08
CA ALA A 142 8.02 6.91 18.76
C ALA A 142 8.92 5.69 19.02
N ARG A 143 9.75 5.31 18.04
CA ARG A 143 10.69 4.19 18.17
C ARG A 143 11.75 4.46 19.24
N ASP A 144 12.31 5.66 19.28
CA ASP A 144 13.38 6.02 20.23
C ASP A 144 12.89 6.05 21.67
N VAL A 145 11.61 6.38 21.91
CA VAL A 145 10.99 6.29 23.25
C VAL A 145 10.88 4.84 23.72
N VAL A 146 10.57 3.91 22.83
CA VAL A 146 10.37 2.48 23.20
C VAL A 146 11.69 1.74 23.36
N LEU A 147 12.75 2.16 22.69
CA LEU A 147 14.05 1.50 22.70
C LEU A 147 15.01 2.01 23.79
N ARG A 148 14.60 3.02 24.56
CA ARG A 148 15.30 3.49 25.76
C ARG A 148 14.92 2.68 26.98
#